data_39c085e8150468a9767f25518f0eb17b
#
_entry.id   39c085e8150468a9767f25518f0eb17b
#
_cell.length_a   1.000
_cell.length_b   1.000
_cell.length_c   1.000
_cell.angle_alpha   90.00
_cell.angle_beta   90.00
_cell.angle_gamma   90.00
#
_symmetry.space_group_name_H-M   'P 1'
#
loop_
_entity.id
_entity.type
_entity.pdbx_description
1 polymer ?
#
loop_
_entity_poly.entity_id
_entity_poly.type
_entity_poly.pdbx_seq_one_letter_code
_entity_poly.pdbx_strand_id
1 'polypeptide(L)'
;MDNRTPEKVKFLWEAGFRQVVLARELSLREIKKIHESCPEVPLEVFVHGALCVSYSGQCYVSQACFGRSANRGECAQFCRLPFSLVDADGKVIVKDKHLLSLKDMNQSDELEQLLDAGASSFKIEGRLKDVSYVKNVTAAYRQKLDAIFARRPEYVRALSLIHI
;
A
#
# COMPACT_ATOMS: atom_id res chain seq x y z
N MET A 1 -4.36 -10.59 0.77
CA MET A 1 -4.81 -9.53 1.69
C MET A 1 -5.59 -8.48 0.89
N ASP A 2 -6.83 -8.79 0.65
CA ASP A 2 -7.73 -8.01 -0.20
C ASP A 2 -8.82 -7.39 0.69
N ASN A 3 -8.42 -6.42 1.53
CA ASN A 3 -9.30 -5.75 2.47
C ASN A 3 -9.90 -4.51 1.80
N ARG A 4 -11.06 -4.68 1.14
CA ARG A 4 -11.69 -3.66 0.30
C ARG A 4 -13.09 -3.27 0.74
N THR A 5 -13.72 -4.06 1.60
CA THR A 5 -15.12 -3.84 1.95
C THR A 5 -15.30 -3.65 3.46
N PRO A 6 -16.31 -2.88 3.87
CA PRO A 6 -16.63 -2.72 5.29
C PRO A 6 -16.89 -4.05 6.01
N GLU A 7 -17.57 -4.98 5.34
CA GLU A 7 -17.93 -6.29 5.91
C GLU A 7 -16.66 -7.10 6.25
N LYS A 8 -15.65 -7.06 5.35
CA LYS A 8 -14.38 -7.75 5.60
C LYS A 8 -13.58 -7.09 6.71
N VAL A 9 -13.57 -5.77 6.78
CA VAL A 9 -12.90 -5.02 7.85
C VAL A 9 -13.56 -5.32 9.19
N LYS A 10 -14.89 -5.31 9.26
CA LYS A 10 -15.67 -5.67 10.45
C LYS A 10 -15.38 -7.10 10.89
N PHE A 11 -15.41 -8.06 9.96
CA PHE A 11 -15.09 -9.47 10.27
C PHE A 11 -13.69 -9.61 10.89
N LEU A 12 -12.68 -8.93 10.34
CA LEU A 12 -11.31 -8.97 10.89
C LEU A 12 -11.25 -8.36 12.29
N TRP A 13 -11.95 -7.26 12.53
CA TRP A 13 -12.04 -6.64 13.84
C TRP A 13 -12.69 -7.58 14.87
N GLU A 14 -13.81 -8.17 14.54
CA GLU A 14 -14.52 -9.15 15.37
C GLU A 14 -13.67 -10.41 15.63
N ALA A 15 -12.82 -10.80 14.68
CA ALA A 15 -11.83 -11.87 14.84
C ALA A 15 -10.63 -11.50 15.75
N GLY A 16 -10.59 -10.26 16.29
CA GLY A 16 -9.60 -9.82 17.27
C GLY A 16 -8.38 -9.10 16.70
N PHE A 17 -8.36 -8.77 15.38
CA PHE A 17 -7.30 -7.93 14.82
C PHE A 17 -7.46 -6.48 15.31
N ARG A 18 -6.35 -5.86 15.74
CA ARG A 18 -6.35 -4.52 16.32
C ARG A 18 -6.20 -3.39 15.30
N GLN A 19 -5.85 -3.72 14.07
CA GLN A 19 -5.67 -2.79 12.97
C GLN A 19 -5.87 -3.53 11.65
N VAL A 20 -6.45 -2.87 10.66
CA VAL A 20 -6.66 -3.47 9.33
C VAL A 20 -5.92 -2.66 8.27
N VAL A 21 -5.01 -3.34 7.56
CA VAL A 21 -4.33 -2.76 6.39
C VAL A 21 -5.24 -2.89 5.19
N LEU A 22 -5.63 -1.76 4.61
CA LEU A 22 -6.50 -1.72 3.43
C LEU A 22 -5.74 -2.10 2.14
N ALA A 23 -6.47 -2.56 1.15
CA ALA A 23 -5.93 -2.75 -0.19
C ALA A 23 -5.47 -1.40 -0.76
N ARG A 24 -4.33 -1.39 -1.44
CA ARG A 24 -3.73 -0.14 -1.96
C ARG A 24 -4.46 0.47 -3.16
N GLU A 25 -5.40 -0.26 -3.74
CA GLU A 25 -6.20 0.16 -4.87
C GLU A 25 -7.43 1.00 -4.49
N LEU A 26 -7.71 1.14 -3.18
CA LEU A 26 -8.88 1.88 -2.71
C LEU A 26 -8.71 3.38 -2.94
N SER A 27 -9.76 4.00 -3.43
CA SER A 27 -9.90 5.45 -3.51
C SER A 27 -10.19 6.06 -2.14
N LEU A 28 -9.97 7.36 -1.98
CA LEU A 28 -10.34 8.11 -0.77
C LEU A 28 -11.82 7.93 -0.39
N ARG A 29 -12.71 7.88 -1.39
CA ARG A 29 -14.14 7.66 -1.17
C ARG A 29 -14.42 6.28 -0.57
N GLU A 30 -13.73 5.24 -1.03
CA GLU A 30 -13.90 3.88 -0.51
C GLU A 30 -13.32 3.75 0.89
N ILE A 31 -12.16 4.35 1.15
CA ILE A 31 -11.56 4.40 2.50
C ILE A 31 -12.53 5.08 3.48
N LYS A 32 -13.07 6.24 3.11
CA LYS A 32 -14.05 6.97 3.91
C LYS A 32 -15.31 6.14 4.18
N LYS A 33 -15.85 5.46 3.17
CA LYS A 33 -17.00 4.56 3.33
C LYS A 33 -16.72 3.43 4.32
N ILE A 34 -15.52 2.85 4.27
CA ILE A 34 -15.12 1.80 5.22
C ILE A 34 -15.05 2.37 6.63
N HIS A 35 -14.41 3.53 6.81
CA HIS A 35 -14.31 4.19 8.11
C HIS A 35 -15.67 4.56 8.69
N GLU A 36 -16.56 5.15 7.90
CA GLU A 36 -17.93 5.48 8.34
C GLU A 36 -18.75 4.25 8.77
N SER A 37 -18.48 3.09 8.15
CA SER A 37 -19.16 1.84 8.48
C SER A 37 -18.55 1.12 9.70
N CYS A 38 -17.28 1.36 10.00
CA CYS A 38 -16.53 0.71 11.08
C CYS A 38 -15.60 1.75 11.75
N PRO A 39 -16.15 2.78 12.42
CA PRO A 39 -15.35 3.91 12.93
C PRO A 39 -14.41 3.51 14.07
N GLU A 40 -14.68 2.40 14.75
CA GLU A 40 -13.86 1.85 15.83
C GLU A 40 -12.60 1.15 15.35
N VAL A 41 -12.50 0.83 14.03
CA VAL A 41 -11.38 0.04 13.50
C VAL A 41 -10.25 0.95 13.03
N PRO A 42 -9.04 0.87 13.60
CA PRO A 42 -7.88 1.55 13.07
C PRO A 42 -7.54 1.07 11.66
N LEU A 43 -7.53 2.00 10.70
CA LEU A 43 -7.24 1.70 9.30
C LEU A 43 -5.81 2.12 8.93
N GLU A 44 -5.05 1.20 8.35
CA GLU A 44 -3.73 1.48 7.78
C GLU A 44 -3.81 1.52 6.24
N VAL A 45 -3.23 2.54 5.64
CA VAL A 45 -3.18 2.71 4.19
C VAL A 45 -1.74 2.83 3.69
N PHE A 46 -1.48 2.29 2.50
CA PHE A 46 -0.19 2.49 1.84
C PHE A 46 -0.13 3.93 1.29
N VAL A 47 1.01 4.59 1.51
CA VAL A 47 1.22 5.97 1.06
C VAL A 47 2.47 6.14 0.21
N HIS A 48 3.42 5.19 0.26
CA HIS A 48 4.67 5.32 -0.50
C HIS A 48 5.28 3.96 -0.85
N GLY A 49 5.92 3.93 -2.03
CA GLY A 49 6.75 2.82 -2.48
C GLY A 49 6.18 2.03 -3.65
N ALA A 50 6.75 0.86 -3.88
CA ALA A 50 6.48 0.07 -5.07
C ALA A 50 5.03 -0.38 -5.18
N LEU A 51 4.38 -0.09 -6.32
CA LEU A 51 3.06 -0.58 -6.64
C LEU A 51 3.12 -1.99 -7.24
N CYS A 52 2.13 -2.80 -6.90
CA CYS A 52 1.88 -4.08 -7.55
C CYS A 52 1.06 -3.86 -8.82
N VAL A 53 1.45 -4.51 -9.94
CA VAL A 53 0.68 -4.48 -11.18
C VAL A 53 -0.64 -5.26 -11.07
N SER A 54 -0.72 -6.17 -10.12
CA SER A 54 -1.90 -6.99 -9.85
C SER A 54 -2.71 -6.44 -8.69
N TYR A 55 -3.98 -6.81 -8.63
CA TYR A 55 -4.80 -6.57 -7.45
C TYR A 55 -4.21 -7.25 -6.20
N SER A 56 -4.37 -6.61 -5.05
CA SER A 56 -3.83 -7.11 -3.78
C SER A 56 -4.28 -8.54 -3.49
N GLY A 57 -3.32 -9.44 -3.24
CA GLY A 57 -3.57 -10.84 -2.91
C GLY A 57 -4.01 -11.74 -4.06
N GLN A 58 -3.95 -11.29 -5.32
CA GLN A 58 -4.43 -12.05 -6.49
C GLN A 58 -3.34 -12.34 -7.53
N CYS A 59 -2.06 -12.28 -7.13
CA CYS A 59 -0.95 -12.62 -8.01
C CYS A 59 -0.39 -14.00 -7.66
N TYR A 60 -0.43 -14.92 -8.62
CA TYR A 60 0.08 -16.29 -8.48
C TYR A 60 1.32 -16.57 -9.33
N VAL A 61 1.87 -15.55 -10.02
CA VAL A 61 3.04 -15.72 -10.90
C VAL A 61 4.26 -16.24 -10.15
N SER A 62 4.52 -15.73 -8.94
CA SER A 62 5.63 -16.22 -8.13
C SER A 62 5.50 -17.71 -7.78
N GLN A 63 4.28 -18.19 -7.56
CA GLN A 63 4.01 -19.59 -7.29
C GLN A 63 4.17 -20.45 -8.55
N ALA A 64 3.57 -20.01 -9.64
CA ALA A 64 3.60 -20.77 -10.90
C ALA A 64 4.99 -20.87 -11.52
N CYS A 65 5.79 -19.79 -11.47
CA CYS A 65 7.08 -19.72 -12.15
C CYS A 65 8.28 -20.04 -11.24
N PHE A 66 8.15 -19.84 -9.93
CA PHE A 66 9.30 -19.89 -9.01
C PHE A 66 9.06 -20.71 -7.74
N GLY A 67 7.89 -21.34 -7.59
CA GLY A 67 7.53 -22.10 -6.38
C GLY A 67 7.44 -21.25 -5.10
N ARG A 68 7.33 -19.91 -5.22
CA ARG A 68 7.32 -18.94 -4.11
C ARG A 68 5.95 -18.31 -3.96
N SER A 69 5.51 -18.07 -2.73
CA SER A 69 4.20 -17.43 -2.49
C SER A 69 4.31 -15.93 -2.26
N ALA A 70 3.92 -15.13 -3.26
CA ALA A 70 3.83 -13.68 -3.13
C ALA A 70 2.90 -13.25 -1.99
N ASN A 71 1.80 -13.99 -1.76
CA ASN A 71 0.83 -13.73 -0.70
C ASN A 71 1.38 -14.01 0.71
N ARG A 72 2.50 -14.73 0.81
CA ARG A 72 3.24 -15.02 2.05
C ARG A 72 4.51 -14.17 2.19
N GLY A 73 4.66 -13.12 1.37
CA GLY A 73 5.81 -12.22 1.42
C GLY A 73 6.99 -12.60 0.52
N GLU A 74 6.90 -13.69 -0.25
CA GLU A 74 7.99 -14.23 -1.09
C GLU A 74 7.81 -13.85 -2.56
N CYS A 75 7.37 -12.63 -2.85
CA CYS A 75 7.20 -12.15 -4.22
C CYS A 75 8.54 -12.18 -4.98
N ALA A 76 8.58 -12.86 -6.13
CA ALA A 76 9.76 -12.91 -7.00
C ALA A 76 9.95 -11.63 -7.84
N GLN A 77 9.04 -10.66 -7.74
CA GLN A 77 9.05 -9.41 -8.50
C GLN A 77 9.12 -9.62 -10.02
N PHE A 78 8.46 -10.65 -10.52
CA PHE A 78 8.40 -10.96 -11.94
C PHE A 78 8.03 -9.75 -12.81
N CYS A 79 7.08 -8.92 -12.35
CA CYS A 79 6.66 -7.70 -13.03
C CYS A 79 7.75 -6.62 -13.16
N ARG A 80 8.91 -6.81 -12.54
CA ARG A 80 10.08 -5.89 -12.65
C ARG A 80 11.09 -6.35 -13.70
N LEU A 81 10.88 -7.51 -14.31
CA LEU A 81 11.73 -7.99 -15.39
C LEU A 81 11.43 -7.26 -16.70
N PRO A 82 12.40 -7.21 -17.64
CA PRO A 82 12.12 -6.74 -18.99
C PRO A 82 11.26 -7.76 -19.75
N PHE A 83 10.33 -7.26 -20.56
CA PHE A 83 9.45 -8.04 -21.42
C PHE A 83 9.47 -7.49 -22.83
N SER A 84 9.21 -8.36 -23.81
CA SER A 84 8.91 -7.97 -25.16
C SER A 84 7.41 -8.13 -25.42
N LEU A 85 6.79 -7.13 -26.03
CA LEU A 85 5.41 -7.18 -26.50
C LEU A 85 5.42 -7.66 -27.96
N VAL A 86 4.68 -8.71 -28.23
CA VAL A 86 4.50 -9.27 -29.56
C VAL A 86 3.01 -9.27 -29.93
N ASP A 87 2.70 -9.11 -31.22
CA ASP A 87 1.34 -9.26 -31.72
C ASP A 87 0.97 -10.74 -31.94
N ALA A 88 -0.24 -10.98 -32.45
CA ALA A 88 -0.76 -12.32 -32.70
C ALA A 88 0.06 -13.09 -33.76
N ASP A 89 0.74 -12.39 -34.66
CA ASP A 89 1.57 -12.94 -35.75
C ASP A 89 3.03 -13.15 -35.31
N GLY A 90 3.35 -12.87 -34.03
CA GLY A 90 4.70 -13.00 -33.47
C GLY A 90 5.64 -11.84 -33.78
N LYS A 91 5.15 -10.74 -34.38
CA LYS A 91 5.94 -9.55 -34.65
C LYS A 91 6.19 -8.77 -33.35
N VAL A 92 7.45 -8.43 -33.10
CA VAL A 92 7.84 -7.65 -31.93
C VAL A 92 7.40 -6.19 -32.11
N ILE A 93 6.51 -5.71 -31.23
CA ILE A 93 6.07 -4.31 -31.16
C ILE A 93 6.99 -3.51 -30.26
N VAL A 94 7.34 -4.06 -29.08
CA VAL A 94 8.28 -3.45 -28.13
C VAL A 94 9.23 -4.54 -27.63
N LYS A 95 10.52 -4.25 -27.58
CA LYS A 95 11.55 -5.20 -27.18
C LYS A 95 12.20 -4.79 -25.86
N ASP A 96 12.34 -5.75 -24.93
CA ASP A 96 13.14 -5.67 -23.69
C ASP A 96 12.88 -4.39 -22.87
N LYS A 97 11.60 -4.13 -22.54
CA LYS A 97 11.17 -3.02 -21.67
C LYS A 97 10.48 -3.50 -20.42
N HIS A 98 10.53 -2.70 -19.36
CA HIS A 98 9.85 -2.98 -18.08
C HIS A 98 8.35 -2.67 -18.16
N LEU A 99 7.63 -3.38 -19.06
CA LEU A 99 6.25 -3.08 -19.44
C LEU A 99 5.25 -3.23 -18.29
N LEU A 100 5.54 -4.09 -17.31
CA LEU A 100 4.68 -4.35 -16.16
C LEU A 100 5.14 -3.61 -14.90
N SER A 101 6.24 -2.85 -14.96
CA SER A 101 6.78 -2.14 -13.81
C SER A 101 6.13 -0.77 -13.67
N LEU A 102 5.22 -0.64 -12.72
CA LEU A 102 4.59 0.63 -12.38
C LEU A 102 5.59 1.57 -11.70
N LYS A 103 5.33 2.88 -11.80
CA LYS A 103 6.01 3.89 -10.99
C LYS A 103 5.69 3.68 -9.51
N ASP A 104 6.60 4.07 -8.63
CA ASP A 104 6.35 4.04 -7.21
C ASP A 104 5.21 5.00 -6.84
N MET A 105 4.37 4.59 -5.92
CA MET A 105 3.31 5.42 -5.35
C MET A 105 3.95 6.50 -4.49
N ASN A 106 3.39 7.69 -4.54
CA ASN A 106 3.71 8.78 -3.62
C ASN A 106 2.44 9.59 -3.34
N GLN A 107 1.92 9.46 -2.14
CA GLN A 107 0.72 10.16 -1.65
C GLN A 107 1.08 11.18 -0.57
N SER A 108 2.28 11.73 -0.62
CA SER A 108 2.74 12.68 0.37
C SER A 108 1.95 13.99 0.39
N ASP A 109 1.28 14.33 -0.70
CA ASP A 109 0.46 15.54 -0.82
C ASP A 109 -1.03 15.28 -0.47
N GLU A 110 -1.44 14.02 -0.40
CA GLU A 110 -2.80 13.58 -0.05
C GLU A 110 -2.96 13.18 1.42
N LEU A 111 -1.94 13.33 2.27
CA LEU A 111 -1.96 12.88 3.66
C LEU A 111 -3.13 13.44 4.49
N GLU A 112 -3.45 14.72 4.30
CA GLU A 112 -4.56 15.35 5.00
C GLU A 112 -5.90 14.77 4.56
N GLN A 113 -6.07 14.53 3.27
CA GLN A 113 -7.29 13.90 2.73
C GLN A 113 -7.43 12.44 3.20
N LEU A 114 -6.32 11.73 3.36
CA LEU A 114 -6.32 10.37 3.91
C LEU A 114 -6.70 10.36 5.40
N LEU A 115 -6.22 11.33 6.19
CA LEU A 115 -6.65 11.52 7.58
C LEU A 115 -8.15 11.83 7.65
N ASP A 116 -8.64 12.75 6.82
CA ASP A 116 -10.07 13.09 6.74
C ASP A 116 -10.94 11.90 6.28
N ALA A 117 -10.36 10.97 5.51
CA ALA A 117 -11.01 9.72 5.13
C ALA A 117 -10.98 8.65 6.23
N GLY A 118 -10.34 8.91 7.38
CA GLY A 118 -10.29 8.01 8.52
C GLY A 118 -9.07 7.09 8.59
N ALA A 119 -8.04 7.34 7.77
CA ALA A 119 -6.78 6.61 7.91
C ALA A 119 -6.06 7.04 9.20
N SER A 120 -5.72 6.07 10.04
CA SER A 120 -5.04 6.28 11.33
C SER A 120 -3.56 5.84 11.32
N SER A 121 -3.15 5.14 10.25
CA SER A 121 -1.77 4.66 10.09
C SER A 121 -1.35 4.70 8.62
N PHE A 122 -0.09 5.08 8.37
CA PHE A 122 0.48 5.24 7.04
C PHE A 122 1.63 4.26 6.82
N LYS A 123 1.52 3.45 5.77
CA LYS A 123 2.50 2.42 5.45
C LYS A 123 3.40 2.81 4.30
N ILE A 124 4.70 2.83 4.56
CA ILE A 124 5.75 3.02 3.56
C ILE A 124 6.29 1.65 3.16
N GLU A 125 6.23 1.34 1.86
CA GLU A 125 6.80 0.11 1.31
C GLU A 125 8.28 0.36 0.99
N GLY A 126 9.19 -0.34 1.69
CA GLY A 126 10.62 -0.10 1.54
C GLY A 126 11.51 -1.32 1.76
N ARG A 127 10.94 -2.53 1.81
CA ARG A 127 11.65 -3.77 2.17
C ARG A 127 12.90 -4.07 1.33
N LEU A 128 12.92 -3.70 0.05
CA LEU A 128 14.04 -3.89 -0.87
C LEU A 128 14.79 -2.60 -1.18
N LYS A 129 14.54 -1.56 -0.42
CA LYS A 129 15.23 -0.26 -0.54
C LYS A 129 16.37 -0.18 0.47
N ASP A 130 17.36 0.65 0.20
CA ASP A 130 18.46 0.90 1.14
C ASP A 130 18.01 1.71 2.37
N VAL A 131 18.84 1.71 3.40
CA VAL A 131 18.55 2.38 4.68
C VAL A 131 18.39 3.89 4.50
N SER A 132 19.17 4.51 3.61
CA SER A 132 19.10 5.96 3.36
C SER A 132 17.77 6.34 2.75
N TYR A 133 17.28 5.55 1.79
CA TYR A 133 15.94 5.74 1.22
C TYR A 133 14.85 5.67 2.30
N VAL A 134 14.87 4.63 3.14
CA VAL A 134 13.87 4.45 4.20
C VAL A 134 13.89 5.63 5.18
N LYS A 135 15.09 6.05 5.64
CA LYS A 135 15.23 7.18 6.52
C LYS A 135 14.72 8.49 5.93
N ASN A 136 15.10 8.79 4.69
CA ASN A 136 14.72 10.04 4.02
C ASN A 136 13.21 10.10 3.75
N VAL A 137 12.62 9.02 3.24
CA VAL A 137 11.18 8.97 2.99
C VAL A 137 10.40 9.10 4.29
N THR A 138 10.79 8.35 5.33
CA THR A 138 10.11 8.42 6.63
C THR A 138 10.23 9.82 7.25
N ALA A 139 11.38 10.46 7.16
CA ALA A 139 11.58 11.83 7.66
C ALA A 139 10.70 12.84 6.89
N ALA A 140 10.62 12.72 5.56
CA ALA A 140 9.78 13.59 4.75
C ALA A 140 8.28 13.47 5.09
N TYR A 141 7.79 12.22 5.24
CA TYR A 141 6.41 11.99 5.67
C TYR A 141 6.17 12.49 7.10
N ARG A 142 7.14 12.30 8.00
CA ARG A 142 7.06 12.81 9.38
C ARG A 142 6.92 14.33 9.40
N GLN A 143 7.76 15.06 8.65
CA GLN A 143 7.69 16.51 8.57
C GLN A 143 6.34 17.01 8.04
N LYS A 144 5.79 16.37 6.98
CA LYS A 144 4.48 16.72 6.45
C LYS A 144 3.35 16.48 7.46
N LEU A 145 3.38 15.35 8.16
CA LEU A 145 2.40 15.05 9.21
C LEU A 145 2.50 16.03 10.39
N ASP A 146 3.71 16.40 10.81
CA ASP A 146 3.90 17.38 11.88
C ASP A 146 3.35 18.75 11.49
N ALA A 147 3.51 19.17 10.25
CA ALA A 147 2.92 20.39 9.72
C ALA A 147 1.38 20.34 9.67
N ILE A 148 0.79 19.17 9.37
CA ILE A 148 -0.67 18.98 9.42
C ILE A 148 -1.14 19.08 10.89
N PHE A 149 -0.52 18.35 11.81
CA PHE A 149 -0.89 18.36 13.24
C PHE A 149 -0.76 19.73 13.89
N ALA A 150 0.21 20.54 13.45
CA ALA A 150 0.36 21.90 13.94
C ALA A 150 -0.81 22.83 13.60
N ARG A 151 -1.52 22.59 12.47
CA ARG A 151 -2.66 23.40 12.02
C ARG A 151 -4.03 22.73 12.23
N ARG A 152 -4.05 21.42 12.50
CA ARG A 152 -5.26 20.61 12.70
C ARG A 152 -5.22 19.92 14.07
N PRO A 153 -5.53 20.65 15.17
CA PRO A 153 -5.40 20.15 16.55
C PRO A 153 -6.37 19.01 16.87
N GLU A 154 -7.39 18.79 16.06
CA GLU A 154 -8.30 17.64 16.18
C GLU A 154 -7.60 16.30 15.89
N TYR A 155 -6.47 16.29 15.17
CA TYR A 155 -5.68 15.10 14.98
C TYR A 155 -4.67 14.93 16.11
N VAL A 156 -4.81 13.83 16.83
CA VAL A 156 -3.92 13.49 17.95
C VAL A 156 -2.94 12.41 17.50
N ARG A 157 -1.65 12.68 17.74
CA ARG A 157 -0.60 11.68 17.51
C ARG A 157 -0.78 10.51 18.47
N ALA A 158 -1.02 9.30 17.95
CA ALA A 158 -0.89 8.11 18.76
C ALA A 158 0.56 7.96 19.22
N LEU A 159 0.78 7.79 20.51
CA LEU A 159 2.07 7.38 21.03
C LEU A 159 2.30 5.94 20.59
N SER A 160 3.13 5.78 19.56
CA SER A 160 3.62 4.45 19.18
C SER A 160 4.58 4.00 20.27
N LEU A 161 4.13 3.12 21.14
CA LEU A 161 5.01 2.30 21.94
C LEU A 161 5.62 1.27 20.99
N ILE A 162 6.67 1.65 20.26
CA ILE A 162 7.51 0.68 19.57
C ILE A 162 8.24 -0.07 20.68
N HIS A 163 7.72 -1.23 21.02
CA HIS A 163 8.53 -2.21 21.73
C HIS A 163 9.46 -2.82 20.69
N ILE A 164 10.69 -2.35 20.68
CA ILE A 164 11.81 -2.97 19.99
C ILE A 164 12.15 -4.27 20.74
#